data_7b928f2cba779cfcd802b8dfe42a7317
#
_entry.id   7b928f2cba779cfcd802b8dfe42a7317
#
_cell.length_a   1.000
_cell.length_b   1.000
_cell.length_c   1.000
_cell.angle_alpha   90.00
_cell.angle_beta   90.00
_cell.angle_gamma   90.00
#
_symmetry.space_group_name_H-M   'P 1'
#
loop_
_entity.id
_entity.type
_entity.pdbx_description
1 polymer ?
#
loop_
_entity_poly.entity_id
_entity_poly.type
_entity_poly.pdbx_seq_one_letter_code
_entity_poly.pdbx_strand_id
1 'polypeptide(L)'
;MSNSTELGERKIIELIWKQLEKMPKMPVASGDDVSGCDLGNGRLAILKTDMLVDKTDVPPNMTLWQVARKAVVMNISDFAAKGVKPIAMLVSLGLPIKLTRRDIEEVGKGLNAGAREYDAYIIGGDTGEASDLVISLSLFGIAKKNTLMLRSGAKPGDLVAVTGHFGKTAVGLKILLDGFKAHGEIRKILVGSVLMPYARLKEGLALSKTKAVTAAIDSSDGLAWSLHEIANASKVGFLINKLPIAEEVEEFARVNRLDPLELTLYGGEEYELVLTIKPNLWRKAEKAVEKVGGKLLSIGKVTAERQVLIEIDGKRRVVEPRGWEHFKRGNV
;
A
#
# COMPACT_ATOMS: atom_id res chain seq x y z
N MET A 1 -26.47 -9.98 17.89
CA MET A 1 -25.85 -10.01 16.53
C MET A 1 -24.70 -9.02 16.54
N SER A 2 -23.49 -9.47 16.23
CA SER A 2 -22.32 -8.60 16.14
C SER A 2 -22.49 -7.60 14.97
N ASN A 3 -22.19 -6.33 15.22
CA ASN A 3 -22.22 -5.28 14.21
C ASN A 3 -20.85 -5.17 13.49
N SER A 4 -20.74 -4.33 12.46
CA SER A 4 -19.50 -4.19 11.67
C SER A 4 -18.28 -3.78 12.50
N THR A 5 -18.46 -3.02 13.58
CA THR A 5 -17.36 -2.59 14.46
C THR A 5 -16.81 -3.71 15.35
N GLU A 6 -17.59 -4.74 15.60
CA GLU A 6 -17.14 -5.95 16.33
C GLU A 6 -16.44 -6.94 15.38
N LEU A 7 -16.79 -6.92 14.10
CA LEU A 7 -16.25 -7.85 13.11
C LEU A 7 -14.87 -7.47 12.61
N GLY A 8 -14.63 -6.17 12.35
CA GLY A 8 -13.46 -5.68 11.63
C GLY A 8 -13.53 -5.99 10.12
N GLU A 9 -12.71 -5.28 9.34
CA GLU A 9 -12.73 -5.33 7.88
C GLU A 9 -12.47 -6.73 7.31
N ARG A 10 -11.44 -7.40 7.80
CA ARG A 10 -11.03 -8.73 7.31
C ARG A 10 -12.14 -9.78 7.48
N LYS A 11 -12.86 -9.71 8.60
CA LYS A 11 -13.98 -10.61 8.85
C LYS A 11 -15.19 -10.29 7.98
N ILE A 12 -15.44 -9.01 7.73
CA ILE A 12 -16.50 -8.56 6.80
C ILE A 12 -16.20 -9.09 5.39
N ILE A 13 -14.97 -8.94 4.90
CA ILE A 13 -14.55 -9.46 3.59
C ILE A 13 -14.75 -10.99 3.54
N GLU A 14 -14.31 -11.73 4.58
CA GLU A 14 -14.50 -13.19 4.64
C GLU A 14 -15.98 -13.59 4.52
N LEU A 15 -16.86 -12.89 5.25
CA LEU A 15 -18.30 -13.17 5.23
C LEU A 15 -18.92 -12.92 3.85
N ILE A 16 -18.54 -11.83 3.17
CA ILE A 16 -18.99 -11.52 1.82
C ILE A 16 -18.48 -12.59 0.83
N TRP A 17 -17.19 -12.92 0.88
CA TRP A 17 -16.59 -13.92 -0.02
C TRP A 17 -17.20 -15.31 0.10
N LYS A 18 -17.75 -15.68 1.27
CA LYS A 18 -18.46 -16.94 1.47
C LYS A 18 -19.80 -17.01 0.72
N GLN A 19 -20.36 -15.87 0.34
CA GLN A 19 -21.62 -15.80 -0.40
C GLN A 19 -21.43 -15.75 -1.93
N LEU A 20 -20.18 -15.53 -2.37
CA LEU A 20 -19.88 -15.37 -3.80
C LEU A 20 -19.44 -16.70 -4.42
N GLU A 21 -19.94 -16.97 -5.61
CA GLU A 21 -19.41 -18.07 -6.44
C GLU A 21 -17.99 -17.71 -6.93
N LYS A 22 -17.09 -18.67 -6.81
CA LYS A 22 -15.71 -18.47 -7.26
C LYS A 22 -15.60 -18.70 -8.76
N MET A 23 -14.97 -17.75 -9.44
CA MET A 23 -14.63 -17.94 -10.85
C MET A 23 -13.68 -19.14 -11.00
N PRO A 24 -13.99 -20.11 -11.90
CA PRO A 24 -13.11 -21.23 -12.15
C PRO A 24 -11.74 -20.79 -12.67
N LYS A 25 -10.68 -21.44 -12.19
CA LYS A 25 -9.29 -21.21 -12.64
C LYS A 25 -8.82 -19.76 -12.56
N MET A 26 -9.12 -19.08 -11.43
CA MET A 26 -8.60 -17.73 -11.18
C MET A 26 -7.07 -17.70 -11.27
N PRO A 27 -6.48 -16.87 -12.15
CA PRO A 27 -5.03 -16.83 -12.31
C PRO A 27 -4.30 -16.08 -11.19
N VAL A 28 -5.03 -15.25 -10.43
CA VAL A 28 -4.57 -14.55 -9.23
C VAL A 28 -5.46 -15.00 -8.08
N ALA A 29 -4.85 -15.43 -6.98
CA ALA A 29 -5.61 -15.92 -5.84
C ALA A 29 -6.43 -14.79 -5.19
N SER A 30 -7.61 -15.12 -4.64
CA SER A 30 -8.37 -14.18 -3.82
C SER A 30 -7.51 -13.72 -2.62
N GLY A 31 -7.55 -12.42 -2.32
CA GLY A 31 -6.76 -11.82 -1.25
C GLY A 31 -5.37 -11.35 -1.68
N ASP A 32 -5.02 -11.40 -2.96
CA ASP A 32 -3.89 -10.65 -3.50
C ASP A 32 -4.27 -9.17 -3.73
N ASP A 33 -3.33 -8.27 -3.97
CA ASP A 33 -3.59 -6.83 -4.14
C ASP A 33 -4.45 -6.53 -5.38
N VAL A 34 -4.45 -7.43 -6.35
CA VAL A 34 -5.21 -7.29 -7.59
C VAL A 34 -5.96 -8.57 -7.92
N SER A 35 -6.95 -8.45 -8.79
CA SER A 35 -7.63 -9.58 -9.42
C SER A 35 -7.18 -9.73 -10.87
N GLY A 36 -7.36 -10.93 -11.44
CA GLY A 36 -6.94 -11.19 -12.82
C GLY A 36 -7.84 -12.16 -13.56
N CYS A 37 -7.98 -11.93 -14.87
CA CYS A 37 -8.64 -12.84 -15.80
C CYS A 37 -7.65 -13.29 -16.87
N ASP A 38 -7.68 -14.57 -17.25
CA ASP A 38 -6.83 -15.10 -18.31
C ASP A 38 -7.34 -14.68 -19.69
N LEU A 39 -6.50 -13.99 -20.44
CA LEU A 39 -6.77 -13.56 -21.81
C LEU A 39 -6.23 -14.55 -22.87
N GLY A 40 -5.64 -15.66 -22.42
CA GLY A 40 -4.91 -16.56 -23.30
C GLY A 40 -3.50 -16.08 -23.63
N ASN A 41 -2.73 -16.94 -24.28
CA ASN A 41 -1.36 -16.64 -24.72
C ASN A 41 -0.42 -16.10 -23.62
N GLY A 42 -0.62 -16.54 -22.36
CA GLY A 42 0.18 -16.10 -21.20
C GLY A 42 -0.03 -14.65 -20.78
N ARG A 43 -1.14 -14.03 -21.18
CA ARG A 43 -1.53 -12.66 -20.82
C ARG A 43 -2.71 -12.67 -19.86
N LEU A 44 -2.69 -11.75 -18.92
CA LEU A 44 -3.75 -11.53 -17.95
C LEU A 44 -4.30 -10.11 -18.06
N ALA A 45 -5.61 -9.97 -18.01
CA ALA A 45 -6.26 -8.72 -17.63
C ALA A 45 -6.12 -8.58 -16.11
N ILE A 46 -5.60 -7.46 -15.66
CA ILE A 46 -5.43 -7.14 -14.24
C ILE A 46 -6.39 -6.02 -13.88
N LEU A 47 -7.11 -6.24 -12.80
CA LEU A 47 -8.16 -5.37 -12.29
C LEU A 47 -7.89 -5.08 -10.81
N LYS A 48 -8.11 -3.85 -10.40
CA LYS A 48 -8.11 -3.40 -9.00
C LYS A 48 -9.24 -2.41 -8.82
N THR A 49 -9.84 -2.42 -7.66
CA THR A 49 -10.72 -1.35 -7.20
C THR A 49 -10.39 -1.03 -5.74
N ASP A 50 -10.35 0.25 -5.44
CA ASP A 50 -10.20 0.76 -4.09
C ASP A 50 -11.04 2.01 -3.90
N MET A 51 -11.39 2.31 -2.65
CA MET A 51 -12.31 3.37 -2.30
C MET A 51 -11.71 4.28 -1.22
N LEU A 52 -11.79 5.58 -1.43
CA LEU A 52 -11.49 6.60 -0.43
C LEU A 52 -12.80 7.24 0.04
N VAL A 53 -13.00 7.31 1.34
CA VAL A 53 -14.15 7.95 1.98
C VAL A 53 -13.66 9.13 2.83
N ASP A 54 -14.19 10.33 2.59
CA ASP A 54 -13.76 11.57 3.25
C ASP A 54 -13.68 11.44 4.78
N LYS A 55 -14.72 10.89 5.37
CA LYS A 55 -14.85 10.76 6.84
C LYS A 55 -13.76 9.91 7.49
N THR A 56 -13.21 8.92 6.81
CA THR A 56 -12.28 7.94 7.39
C THR A 56 -10.86 8.10 6.89
N ASP A 57 -10.67 8.59 5.65
CA ASP A 57 -9.40 8.53 4.94
C ASP A 57 -8.79 9.90 4.66
N VAL A 58 -9.52 10.98 5.03
CA VAL A 58 -9.07 12.35 4.75
C VAL A 58 -8.72 13.07 6.06
N PRO A 59 -7.43 13.29 6.32
CA PRO A 59 -7.00 14.04 7.49
C PRO A 59 -7.31 15.54 7.32
N PRO A 60 -7.34 16.30 8.44
CA PRO A 60 -7.51 17.76 8.40
C PRO A 60 -6.49 18.45 7.49
N ASN A 61 -6.93 19.53 6.83
CA ASN A 61 -6.13 20.37 5.93
C ASN A 61 -5.75 19.72 4.58
N MET A 62 -6.25 18.56 4.24
CA MET A 62 -6.12 18.00 2.90
C MET A 62 -7.12 18.69 1.96
N THR A 63 -6.67 19.25 0.86
CA THR A 63 -7.53 19.90 -0.13
C THR A 63 -8.26 18.85 -0.99
N LEU A 64 -9.41 19.18 -1.57
CA LEU A 64 -10.15 18.27 -2.45
C LEU A 64 -9.31 17.78 -3.64
N TRP A 65 -8.43 18.63 -4.15
CA TRP A 65 -7.45 18.23 -5.17
C TRP A 65 -6.52 17.12 -4.66
N GLN A 66 -6.00 17.26 -3.43
CA GLN A 66 -5.12 16.26 -2.82
C GLN A 66 -5.87 14.96 -2.50
N VAL A 67 -7.11 15.06 -1.99
CA VAL A 67 -7.98 13.91 -1.74
C VAL A 67 -8.18 13.08 -3.01
N ALA A 68 -8.56 13.75 -4.09
CA ALA A 68 -8.80 13.10 -5.37
C ALA A 68 -7.53 12.49 -5.97
N ARG A 69 -6.37 13.18 -5.85
CA ARG A 69 -5.08 12.63 -6.25
C ARG A 69 -4.69 11.41 -5.40
N LYS A 70 -4.87 11.48 -4.06
CA LYS A 70 -4.60 10.36 -3.13
C LYS A 70 -5.39 9.12 -3.52
N ALA A 71 -6.68 9.26 -3.84
CA ALA A 71 -7.52 8.14 -4.27
C ALA A 71 -6.94 7.41 -5.50
N VAL A 72 -6.34 8.14 -6.44
CA VAL A 72 -5.62 7.53 -7.57
C VAL A 72 -4.36 6.82 -7.10
N VAL A 73 -3.54 7.46 -6.24
CA VAL A 73 -2.27 6.91 -5.77
C VAL A 73 -2.46 5.59 -5.02
N MET A 74 -3.48 5.47 -4.17
CA MET A 74 -3.83 4.24 -3.46
C MET A 74 -3.96 3.06 -4.43
N ASN A 75 -4.78 3.21 -5.46
CA ASN A 75 -5.00 2.19 -6.48
C ASN A 75 -3.76 1.87 -7.33
N ILE A 76 -2.95 2.89 -7.65
CA ILE A 76 -1.68 2.72 -8.38
C ILE A 76 -0.66 1.93 -7.54
N SER A 77 -0.69 2.05 -6.22
CA SER A 77 0.22 1.34 -5.32
C SER A 77 0.09 -0.18 -5.45
N ASP A 78 -1.12 -0.70 -5.54
CA ASP A 78 -1.36 -2.13 -5.81
C ASP A 78 -0.77 -2.58 -7.16
N PHE A 79 -0.97 -1.76 -8.20
CA PHE A 79 -0.39 -2.05 -9.51
C PHE A 79 1.14 -2.02 -9.48
N ALA A 80 1.72 -1.12 -8.70
CA ALA A 80 3.16 -1.06 -8.47
C ALA A 80 3.66 -2.35 -7.81
N ALA A 81 2.99 -2.82 -6.76
CA ALA A 81 3.34 -4.07 -6.09
C ALA A 81 3.33 -5.28 -7.03
N LYS A 82 2.45 -5.27 -8.02
CA LYS A 82 2.33 -6.36 -9.01
C LYS A 82 3.20 -6.16 -10.25
N GLY A 83 3.86 -5.00 -10.39
CA GLY A 83 4.65 -4.66 -11.57
C GLY A 83 3.82 -4.54 -12.84
N VAL A 84 2.60 -4.00 -12.71
CA VAL A 84 1.64 -3.83 -13.80
C VAL A 84 1.53 -2.37 -14.19
N LYS A 85 1.64 -2.07 -15.49
CA LYS A 85 1.38 -0.71 -15.98
C LYS A 85 -0.13 -0.47 -16.04
N PRO A 86 -0.65 0.60 -15.40
CA PRO A 86 -2.04 0.99 -15.58
C PRO A 86 -2.27 1.46 -17.02
N ILE A 87 -3.39 1.08 -17.62
CA ILE A 87 -3.79 1.48 -18.97
C ILE A 87 -4.92 2.49 -18.89
N ALA A 88 -5.94 2.18 -18.10
CA ALA A 88 -7.14 2.99 -17.97
C ALA A 88 -7.73 2.86 -16.57
N MET A 89 -8.51 3.86 -16.19
CA MET A 89 -9.25 3.93 -14.93
C MET A 89 -10.70 4.32 -15.19
N LEU A 90 -11.59 3.76 -14.39
CA LEU A 90 -12.94 4.25 -14.20
C LEU A 90 -13.05 4.85 -12.80
N VAL A 91 -13.89 5.86 -12.62
CA VAL A 91 -14.13 6.49 -11.32
C VAL A 91 -15.62 6.54 -11.02
N SER A 92 -16.01 6.07 -9.83
CA SER A 92 -17.34 6.27 -9.28
C SER A 92 -17.28 7.26 -8.13
N LEU A 93 -18.10 8.31 -8.19
CA LEU A 93 -18.13 9.41 -7.25
C LEU A 93 -19.44 9.44 -6.47
N GLY A 94 -19.37 9.37 -5.15
CA GLY A 94 -20.45 9.77 -4.24
C GLY A 94 -20.19 11.21 -3.80
N LEU A 95 -21.05 12.14 -4.16
CA LEU A 95 -20.85 13.57 -3.93
C LEU A 95 -21.87 14.12 -2.92
N PRO A 96 -21.41 14.74 -1.81
CA PRO A 96 -22.31 15.51 -0.94
C PRO A 96 -22.95 16.69 -1.67
N ILE A 97 -24.23 16.90 -1.44
CA ILE A 97 -25.01 17.98 -2.07
C ILE A 97 -24.45 19.39 -1.76
N LYS A 98 -23.68 19.54 -0.70
CA LYS A 98 -23.05 20.80 -0.29
C LYS A 98 -21.86 21.23 -1.15
N LEU A 99 -21.31 20.35 -2.00
CA LEU A 99 -20.15 20.67 -2.83
C LEU A 99 -20.52 21.73 -3.88
N THR A 100 -19.69 22.76 -3.95
CA THR A 100 -19.83 23.81 -4.96
C THR A 100 -19.28 23.36 -6.31
N ARG A 101 -19.59 24.12 -7.37
CA ARG A 101 -18.96 23.92 -8.69
C ARG A 101 -17.44 23.91 -8.61
N ARG A 102 -16.84 24.82 -7.84
CA ARG A 102 -15.39 24.91 -7.67
C ARG A 102 -14.81 23.65 -7.00
N ASP A 103 -15.51 23.13 -6.01
CA ASP A 103 -15.11 21.90 -5.31
C ASP A 103 -15.07 20.71 -6.27
N ILE A 104 -16.09 20.56 -7.11
CA ILE A 104 -16.18 19.51 -8.12
C ILE A 104 -15.06 19.66 -9.17
N GLU A 105 -14.76 20.88 -9.60
CA GLU A 105 -13.65 21.15 -10.52
C GLU A 105 -12.30 20.77 -9.88
N GLU A 106 -12.08 21.04 -8.59
CA GLU A 106 -10.85 20.65 -7.86
C GLU A 106 -10.73 19.12 -7.73
N VAL A 107 -11.81 18.40 -7.47
CA VAL A 107 -11.83 16.93 -7.49
C VAL A 107 -11.41 16.43 -8.88
N GLY A 108 -12.01 16.95 -9.95
CA GLY A 108 -11.65 16.56 -11.33
C GLY A 108 -10.21 16.83 -11.68
N LYS A 109 -9.66 17.99 -11.28
CA LYS A 109 -8.23 18.33 -11.47
C LYS A 109 -7.30 17.38 -10.70
N GLY A 110 -7.66 17.06 -9.45
CA GLY A 110 -6.88 16.13 -8.61
C GLY A 110 -6.85 14.72 -9.20
N LEU A 111 -8.00 14.19 -9.63
CA LEU A 111 -8.12 12.91 -10.33
C LEU A 111 -7.23 12.87 -11.59
N ASN A 112 -7.34 13.90 -12.43
CA ASN A 112 -6.52 13.97 -13.65
C ASN A 112 -5.03 14.06 -13.32
N ALA A 113 -4.63 14.89 -12.36
CA ALA A 113 -3.22 15.03 -11.95
C ALA A 113 -2.66 13.69 -11.47
N GLY A 114 -3.37 12.98 -10.57
CA GLY A 114 -2.97 11.66 -10.10
C GLY A 114 -2.83 10.64 -11.23
N ALA A 115 -3.79 10.57 -12.16
CA ALA A 115 -3.73 9.65 -13.27
C ALA A 115 -2.55 9.97 -14.21
N ARG A 116 -2.34 11.25 -14.55
CA ARG A 116 -1.27 11.66 -15.46
C ARG A 116 0.14 11.50 -14.88
N GLU A 117 0.28 11.59 -13.56
CA GLU A 117 1.55 11.32 -12.87
C GLU A 117 2.08 9.91 -13.15
N TYR A 118 1.18 8.95 -13.36
CA TYR A 118 1.50 7.54 -13.64
C TYR A 118 1.22 7.12 -15.08
N ASP A 119 1.12 8.08 -16.01
CA ASP A 119 0.90 7.85 -17.45
C ASP A 119 -0.37 7.01 -17.71
N ALA A 120 -1.42 7.25 -16.92
CA ALA A 120 -2.73 6.62 -17.07
C ALA A 120 -3.82 7.65 -17.35
N TYR A 121 -5.02 7.17 -17.75
CA TYR A 121 -6.17 8.02 -18.10
C TYR A 121 -7.41 7.52 -17.39
N ILE A 122 -8.22 8.46 -16.90
CA ILE A 122 -9.60 8.20 -16.51
C ILE A 122 -10.44 8.32 -17.78
N ILE A 123 -11.12 7.23 -18.15
CA ILE A 123 -11.84 7.10 -19.43
C ILE A 123 -13.35 7.08 -19.27
N GLY A 124 -13.86 7.10 -18.03
CA GLY A 124 -15.29 7.08 -17.74
C GLY A 124 -15.53 6.88 -16.25
N GLY A 125 -16.79 6.72 -15.91
CA GLY A 125 -17.19 6.50 -14.52
C GLY A 125 -18.68 6.74 -14.31
N ASP A 126 -19.06 6.90 -13.03
CA ASP A 126 -20.41 7.18 -12.60
C ASP A 126 -20.41 8.23 -11.48
N THR A 127 -21.54 8.90 -11.27
CA THR A 127 -21.67 9.94 -10.25
C THR A 127 -23.05 9.86 -9.60
N GLY A 128 -23.05 9.80 -8.27
CA GLY A 128 -24.29 9.78 -7.47
C GLY A 128 -24.20 10.71 -6.26
N GLU A 129 -25.36 11.01 -5.67
CA GLU A 129 -25.45 11.74 -4.40
C GLU A 129 -25.08 10.81 -3.23
N ALA A 130 -24.32 11.32 -2.26
CA ALA A 130 -23.95 10.61 -1.05
C ALA A 130 -23.85 11.56 0.16
N SER A 131 -23.83 11.03 1.37
CA SER A 131 -23.64 11.80 2.60
C SER A 131 -22.23 12.36 2.76
N ASP A 132 -21.25 11.59 2.29
CA ASP A 132 -19.82 11.91 2.34
C ASP A 132 -19.21 11.88 0.93
N LEU A 133 -18.08 12.56 0.73
CA LEU A 133 -17.31 12.40 -0.50
C LEU A 133 -16.74 10.99 -0.55
N VAL A 134 -17.14 10.23 -1.56
CA VAL A 134 -16.62 8.88 -1.84
C VAL A 134 -16.00 8.89 -3.23
N ILE A 135 -14.76 8.44 -3.33
CA ILE A 135 -14.04 8.30 -4.59
C ILE A 135 -13.60 6.85 -4.73
N SER A 136 -14.31 6.08 -5.56
CA SER A 136 -13.92 4.70 -5.88
C SER A 136 -13.34 4.65 -7.28
N LEU A 137 -12.11 4.13 -7.41
CA LEU A 137 -11.50 3.91 -8.71
C LEU A 137 -11.43 2.42 -9.03
N SER A 138 -11.56 2.13 -10.32
CA SER A 138 -11.27 0.80 -10.86
C SER A 138 -10.19 0.92 -11.92
N LEU A 139 -9.09 0.20 -11.73
CA LEU A 139 -7.93 0.19 -12.61
C LEU A 139 -7.95 -1.04 -13.51
N PHE A 140 -7.50 -0.83 -14.74
CA PHE A 140 -7.27 -1.88 -15.72
C PHE A 140 -5.84 -1.84 -16.25
N GLY A 141 -5.24 -3.01 -16.34
CA GLY A 141 -3.92 -3.21 -16.95
C GLY A 141 -3.79 -4.60 -17.56
N ILE A 142 -2.70 -4.82 -18.30
CA ILE A 142 -2.37 -6.13 -18.87
C ILE A 142 -0.98 -6.53 -18.42
N ALA A 143 -0.86 -7.75 -17.90
CA ALA A 143 0.41 -8.34 -17.49
C ALA A 143 0.69 -9.64 -18.24
N LYS A 144 1.99 -9.99 -18.36
CA LYS A 144 2.40 -11.35 -18.68
C LYS A 144 2.38 -12.18 -17.41
N LYS A 145 1.81 -13.38 -17.44
CA LYS A 145 1.70 -14.27 -16.28
C LYS A 145 3.05 -14.51 -15.57
N ASN A 146 4.14 -14.59 -16.33
CA ASN A 146 5.48 -14.85 -15.81
C ASN A 146 6.24 -13.63 -15.31
N THR A 147 5.65 -12.43 -15.36
CA THR A 147 6.23 -11.18 -14.81
C THR A 147 5.38 -10.59 -13.69
N LEU A 148 4.20 -11.12 -13.44
CA LEU A 148 3.32 -10.68 -12.35
C LEU A 148 3.94 -11.09 -11.00
N MET A 149 4.11 -10.13 -10.11
CA MET A 149 4.61 -10.35 -8.75
C MET A 149 3.43 -10.56 -7.82
N LEU A 150 3.33 -11.72 -7.18
CA LEU A 150 2.23 -12.09 -6.30
C LEU A 150 2.62 -11.93 -4.82
N ARG A 151 1.66 -11.90 -3.90
CA ARG A 151 1.92 -12.02 -2.45
C ARG A 151 2.54 -13.36 -2.07
N SER A 152 2.26 -14.40 -2.84
CA SER A 152 2.78 -15.75 -2.62
C SER A 152 4.03 -16.03 -3.46
N GLY A 153 4.93 -16.88 -2.94
CA GLY A 153 6.11 -17.37 -3.65
C GLY A 153 7.44 -17.11 -2.93
N ALA A 154 7.43 -16.45 -1.78
CA ALA A 154 8.60 -16.30 -0.92
C ALA A 154 9.14 -17.67 -0.46
N LYS A 155 10.46 -17.80 -0.39
CA LYS A 155 11.14 -19.04 -0.01
C LYS A 155 12.15 -18.79 1.10
N PRO A 156 12.33 -19.73 2.04
CA PRO A 156 13.40 -19.63 3.04
C PRO A 156 14.76 -19.34 2.38
N GLY A 157 15.47 -18.35 2.91
CA GLY A 157 16.72 -17.85 2.37
C GLY A 157 16.60 -16.65 1.44
N ASP A 158 15.41 -16.31 0.94
CA ASP A 158 15.20 -15.06 0.22
C ASP A 158 15.47 -13.85 1.12
N LEU A 159 15.95 -12.76 0.54
CA LEU A 159 16.11 -11.48 1.24
C LEU A 159 14.77 -10.75 1.32
N VAL A 160 14.48 -10.15 2.47
CA VAL A 160 13.36 -9.22 2.63
C VAL A 160 13.83 -7.82 2.30
N ALA A 161 13.11 -7.12 1.46
CA ALA A 161 13.47 -5.79 0.98
C ALA A 161 12.29 -4.85 0.93
N VAL A 162 12.57 -3.54 1.01
CA VAL A 162 11.61 -2.47 0.83
C VAL A 162 12.15 -1.37 -0.08
N THR A 163 11.27 -0.58 -0.68
CA THR A 163 11.64 0.49 -1.64
C THR A 163 11.91 1.84 -0.98
N GLY A 164 11.69 1.97 0.33
CA GLY A 164 11.94 3.21 1.06
C GLY A 164 11.89 3.03 2.57
N HIS A 165 11.97 4.15 3.29
CA HIS A 165 11.86 4.20 4.74
C HIS A 165 10.41 4.38 5.17
N PHE A 166 10.10 3.91 6.37
CA PHE A 166 8.77 3.88 6.95
C PHE A 166 8.62 4.81 8.15
N GLY A 167 7.38 5.04 8.55
CA GLY A 167 6.97 5.80 9.73
C GLY A 167 6.62 7.26 9.45
N LYS A 168 6.93 7.79 8.27
CA LYS A 168 6.66 9.19 7.96
C LYS A 168 5.17 9.52 7.93
N THR A 169 4.36 8.69 7.32
CA THR A 169 2.90 8.84 7.29
C THR A 169 2.29 8.70 8.68
N ALA A 170 2.70 7.71 9.46
CA ALA A 170 2.26 7.55 10.85
C ALA A 170 2.51 8.83 11.67
N VAL A 171 3.71 9.39 11.57
CA VAL A 171 4.06 10.64 12.26
C VAL A 171 3.29 11.83 11.69
N GLY A 172 3.15 11.92 10.37
CA GLY A 172 2.38 12.97 9.72
C GLY A 172 0.92 12.99 10.18
N LEU A 173 0.30 11.82 10.33
CA LEU A 173 -1.04 11.67 10.90
C LEU A 173 -1.09 12.09 12.37
N LYS A 174 -0.11 11.72 13.20
CA LYS A 174 -0.03 12.20 14.60
C LYS A 174 0.07 13.72 14.70
N ILE A 175 0.76 14.35 13.78
CA ILE A 175 0.82 15.82 13.72
C ILE A 175 -0.52 16.41 13.34
N LEU A 176 -1.23 15.83 12.36
CA LEU A 176 -2.49 16.35 11.83
C LEU A 176 -3.70 16.05 12.72
N LEU A 177 -3.75 14.86 13.33
CA LEU A 177 -4.90 14.36 14.09
C LEU A 177 -4.72 14.60 15.60
N ASP A 178 -3.54 14.29 16.15
CA ASP A 178 -3.30 14.29 17.60
C ASP A 178 -2.63 15.57 18.08
N GLY A 179 -2.26 16.49 17.17
CA GLY A 179 -1.67 17.79 17.50
C GLY A 179 -0.22 17.72 17.99
N PHE A 180 0.50 16.61 17.76
CA PHE A 180 1.93 16.52 18.07
C PHE A 180 2.74 17.60 17.36
N LYS A 181 3.79 18.10 18.02
CA LYS A 181 4.59 19.22 17.50
C LYS A 181 5.82 18.71 16.75
N ALA A 182 5.99 19.23 15.55
CA ALA A 182 7.22 19.16 14.79
C ALA A 182 7.46 20.54 14.14
N HIS A 183 8.70 20.90 13.89
CA HIS A 183 9.06 22.22 13.40
C HIS A 183 9.87 22.14 12.09
N GLY A 184 9.88 23.28 11.37
CA GLY A 184 10.72 23.48 10.19
C GLY A 184 10.50 22.44 9.08
N GLU A 185 11.58 22.00 8.48
CA GLU A 185 11.58 21.10 7.34
C GLU A 185 11.07 19.68 7.71
N ILE A 186 11.36 19.22 8.93
CA ILE A 186 10.87 17.91 9.41
C ILE A 186 9.33 17.85 9.38
N ARG A 187 8.66 18.89 9.92
CA ARG A 187 7.19 18.95 9.85
C ARG A 187 6.69 18.92 8.41
N LYS A 188 7.34 19.64 7.51
CA LYS A 188 6.97 19.70 6.10
C LYS A 188 7.10 18.35 5.42
N ILE A 189 8.19 17.62 5.67
CA ILE A 189 8.42 16.27 5.14
C ILE A 189 7.35 15.30 5.67
N LEU A 190 7.14 15.26 6.98
CA LEU A 190 6.23 14.32 7.64
C LEU A 190 4.76 14.58 7.27
N VAL A 191 4.31 15.83 7.30
CA VAL A 191 2.95 16.19 6.85
C VAL A 191 2.81 16.00 5.34
N GLY A 192 3.86 16.30 4.57
CA GLY A 192 3.90 16.12 3.13
C GLY A 192 3.72 14.65 2.71
N SER A 193 4.23 13.68 3.48
CA SER A 193 4.05 12.25 3.18
C SER A 193 2.58 11.82 3.24
N VAL A 194 1.78 12.44 4.11
CA VAL A 194 0.34 12.19 4.22
C VAL A 194 -0.46 12.90 3.13
N LEU A 195 -0.19 14.21 2.94
CA LEU A 195 -0.96 15.04 2.01
C LEU A 195 -0.64 14.78 0.55
N MET A 196 0.56 14.27 0.26
CA MET A 196 1.05 14.02 -1.10
C MET A 196 1.73 12.65 -1.20
N PRO A 197 1.01 11.54 -0.92
CA PRO A 197 1.57 10.19 -1.02
C PRO A 197 2.05 9.88 -2.44
N TYR A 198 2.94 8.90 -2.56
CA TYR A 198 3.52 8.49 -3.84
C TYR A 198 3.57 6.96 -3.97
N ALA A 199 3.10 6.43 -5.10
CA ALA A 199 3.18 5.00 -5.39
C ALA A 199 4.47 4.64 -6.15
N ARG A 200 5.08 3.52 -5.80
CA ARG A 200 6.36 3.04 -6.34
C ARG A 200 6.21 2.32 -7.69
N LEU A 201 5.44 2.90 -8.60
CA LEU A 201 5.13 2.25 -9.89
C LEU A 201 6.37 2.01 -10.75
N LYS A 202 7.28 2.99 -10.82
CA LYS A 202 8.52 2.87 -11.62
C LYS A 202 9.40 1.74 -11.11
N GLU A 203 9.53 1.64 -9.78
CA GLU A 203 10.29 0.60 -9.09
C GLU A 203 9.64 -0.77 -9.32
N GLY A 204 8.33 -0.89 -9.13
CA GLY A 204 7.58 -2.13 -9.38
C GLY A 204 7.71 -2.64 -10.81
N LEU A 205 7.54 -1.74 -11.80
CA LEU A 205 7.71 -2.08 -13.22
C LEU A 205 9.15 -2.49 -13.56
N ALA A 206 10.15 -1.88 -12.92
CA ALA A 206 11.54 -2.26 -13.11
C ALA A 206 11.83 -3.63 -12.49
N LEU A 207 11.36 -3.88 -11.27
CA LEU A 207 11.53 -5.14 -10.53
C LEU A 207 10.89 -6.33 -11.24
N SER A 208 9.67 -6.18 -11.76
CA SER A 208 8.94 -7.27 -12.44
C SER A 208 9.72 -7.87 -13.63
N LYS A 209 10.51 -7.03 -14.33
CA LYS A 209 11.35 -7.44 -15.47
C LYS A 209 12.59 -8.22 -15.04
N THR A 210 13.00 -8.14 -13.78
CA THR A 210 14.23 -8.78 -13.30
C THR A 210 14.10 -10.27 -13.06
N LYS A 211 12.89 -10.75 -12.76
CA LYS A 211 12.57 -12.10 -12.26
C LYS A 211 13.27 -12.43 -10.94
N ALA A 212 13.73 -11.40 -10.22
CA ALA A 212 14.40 -11.53 -8.93
C ALA A 212 13.42 -11.65 -7.77
N VAL A 213 12.26 -10.98 -7.89
CA VAL A 213 11.20 -10.94 -6.86
C VAL A 213 10.49 -12.29 -6.80
N THR A 214 10.32 -12.80 -5.59
CA THR A 214 9.59 -14.05 -5.31
C THR A 214 8.21 -13.80 -4.72
N ALA A 215 8.06 -12.71 -3.92
CA ALA A 215 6.77 -12.22 -3.49
C ALA A 215 6.80 -10.70 -3.34
N ALA A 216 5.64 -10.06 -3.45
CA ALA A 216 5.49 -8.61 -3.36
C ALA A 216 4.11 -8.20 -2.86
N ILE A 217 4.07 -7.10 -2.09
CA ILE A 217 2.88 -6.38 -1.64
C ILE A 217 3.25 -4.90 -1.53
N ASP A 218 2.29 -3.98 -1.63
CA ASP A 218 2.48 -2.62 -1.16
C ASP A 218 2.14 -2.51 0.34
N SER A 219 2.52 -1.41 0.96
CA SER A 219 2.25 -1.18 2.38
C SER A 219 1.24 -0.05 2.55
N SER A 220 -0.04 -0.42 2.56
CA SER A 220 -1.18 0.43 2.86
C SER A 220 -1.54 0.41 4.35
N ASP A 221 -1.52 -0.77 4.98
CA ASP A 221 -1.94 -0.99 6.37
C ASP A 221 -0.78 -1.03 7.38
N GLY A 222 0.43 -0.83 6.91
CA GLY A 222 1.67 -0.85 7.69
C GLY A 222 2.59 -2.03 7.39
N LEU A 223 3.87 -1.85 7.73
CA LEU A 223 4.92 -2.83 7.44
C LEU A 223 4.65 -4.20 8.09
N ALA A 224 4.17 -4.19 9.34
CA ALA A 224 3.87 -5.42 10.06
C ALA A 224 2.81 -6.26 9.33
N TRP A 225 1.69 -5.64 8.91
CA TRP A 225 0.66 -6.33 8.11
C TRP A 225 1.23 -6.86 6.81
N SER A 226 1.98 -6.05 6.05
CA SER A 226 2.58 -6.46 4.77
C SER A 226 3.47 -7.69 4.92
N LEU A 227 4.27 -7.76 5.99
CA LEU A 227 5.09 -8.93 6.31
C LEU A 227 4.23 -10.17 6.62
N HIS A 228 3.19 -10.02 7.45
CA HIS A 228 2.29 -11.12 7.78
C HIS A 228 1.52 -11.64 6.56
N GLU A 229 1.06 -10.76 5.68
CA GLU A 229 0.35 -11.15 4.46
C GLU A 229 1.23 -11.99 3.52
N ILE A 230 2.48 -11.56 3.27
CA ILE A 230 3.43 -12.36 2.48
C ILE A 230 3.75 -13.68 3.19
N ALA A 231 3.98 -13.66 4.51
CA ALA A 231 4.28 -14.85 5.31
C ALA A 231 3.16 -15.89 5.18
N ASN A 232 1.92 -15.46 5.34
CA ASN A 232 0.74 -16.31 5.25
C ASN A 232 0.52 -16.85 3.83
N ALA A 233 0.59 -15.98 2.81
CA ALA A 233 0.42 -16.36 1.41
C ALA A 233 1.50 -17.33 0.93
N SER A 234 2.73 -17.21 1.46
CA SER A 234 3.88 -18.06 1.09
C SER A 234 4.13 -19.23 2.05
N LYS A 235 3.46 -19.25 3.21
CA LYS A 235 3.62 -20.27 4.28
C LYS A 235 5.05 -20.30 4.84
N VAL A 236 5.64 -19.13 5.05
CA VAL A 236 6.99 -18.93 5.56
C VAL A 236 6.98 -17.99 6.78
N GLY A 237 8.14 -17.68 7.34
CA GLY A 237 8.32 -16.62 8.32
C GLY A 237 9.38 -15.63 7.89
N PHE A 238 9.61 -14.63 8.75
CA PHE A 238 10.60 -13.58 8.52
C PHE A 238 11.46 -13.35 9.77
N LEU A 239 12.71 -13.04 9.53
CA LEU A 239 13.59 -12.45 10.54
C LEU A 239 14.05 -11.08 10.02
N ILE A 240 13.49 -10.02 10.61
CA ILE A 240 13.85 -8.63 10.32
C ILE A 240 14.95 -8.23 11.27
N ASN A 241 16.09 -7.78 10.75
CA ASN A 241 17.27 -7.39 11.55
C ASN A 241 17.71 -5.94 11.28
N LYS A 242 17.04 -5.24 10.37
CA LYS A 242 17.29 -3.83 10.09
C LYS A 242 15.97 -3.15 9.75
N LEU A 243 15.42 -2.38 10.68
CA LEU A 243 14.22 -1.61 10.40
C LEU A 243 14.51 -0.42 9.48
N PRO A 244 13.66 -0.18 8.50
CA PRO A 244 13.79 0.94 7.58
C PRO A 244 13.17 2.22 8.17
N ILE A 245 13.62 2.65 9.35
CA ILE A 245 13.10 3.86 10.02
C ILE A 245 13.60 5.09 9.26
N ALA A 246 12.72 6.04 8.99
CA ALA A 246 13.11 7.32 8.40
C ALA A 246 13.81 8.19 9.46
N GLU A 247 14.84 8.95 9.07
CA GLU A 247 15.59 9.83 9.99
C GLU A 247 14.69 10.85 10.68
N GLU A 248 13.72 11.42 9.95
CA GLU A 248 12.74 12.38 10.48
C GLU A 248 11.82 11.74 11.52
N VAL A 249 11.58 10.43 11.42
CA VAL A 249 10.78 9.66 12.39
C VAL A 249 11.58 9.43 13.67
N GLU A 250 12.86 9.08 13.58
CA GLU A 250 13.74 8.94 14.74
C GLU A 250 13.85 10.24 15.53
N GLU A 251 14.05 11.37 14.83
CA GLU A 251 14.13 12.69 15.46
C GLU A 251 12.80 13.08 16.11
N PHE A 252 11.69 12.91 15.40
CA PHE A 252 10.36 13.19 15.95
C PHE A 252 10.05 12.34 17.18
N ALA A 253 10.32 11.03 17.10
CA ALA A 253 10.08 10.10 18.20
C ALA A 253 10.90 10.47 19.44
N ARG A 254 12.17 10.83 19.27
CA ARG A 254 13.05 11.31 20.36
C ARG A 254 12.51 12.56 21.04
N VAL A 255 12.06 13.54 20.26
CA VAL A 255 11.52 14.83 20.80
C VAL A 255 10.20 14.61 21.54
N ASN A 256 9.33 13.75 21.01
CA ASN A 256 8.00 13.53 21.56
C ASN A 256 7.90 12.32 22.50
N ARG A 257 9.03 11.64 22.81
CA ARG A 257 9.10 10.45 23.68
C ARG A 257 8.20 9.31 23.20
N LEU A 258 8.18 9.08 21.89
CA LEU A 258 7.46 7.98 21.25
C LEU A 258 8.43 6.86 20.86
N ASP A 259 7.89 5.66 20.66
CA ASP A 259 8.65 4.52 20.16
C ASP A 259 8.73 4.57 18.62
N PRO A 260 9.90 4.75 18.00
CA PRO A 260 10.05 4.76 16.56
C PRO A 260 9.72 3.40 15.92
N LEU A 261 9.81 2.30 16.67
CA LEU A 261 9.42 0.97 16.21
C LEU A 261 7.92 0.90 15.92
N GLU A 262 7.12 1.41 16.87
CA GLU A 262 5.65 1.46 16.74
C GLU A 262 5.25 2.26 15.49
N LEU A 263 5.84 3.44 15.30
CA LEU A 263 5.57 4.31 14.18
C LEU A 263 5.94 3.67 12.84
N THR A 264 7.04 2.90 12.80
CA THR A 264 7.56 2.27 11.58
C THR A 264 6.83 0.98 11.22
N LEU A 265 6.48 0.17 12.21
CA LEU A 265 5.88 -1.15 11.96
C LEU A 265 4.38 -1.06 11.67
N TYR A 266 3.66 -0.16 12.36
CA TYR A 266 2.21 -0.22 12.42
C TYR A 266 1.50 0.98 11.78
N GLY A 267 2.25 1.96 11.30
CA GLY A 267 1.69 3.08 10.54
C GLY A 267 1.32 2.69 9.13
N GLY A 268 0.11 3.08 8.70
CA GLY A 268 -0.38 2.84 7.34
C GLY A 268 -0.02 3.92 6.34
N GLU A 269 -0.49 3.74 5.10
CA GLU A 269 -0.42 4.69 3.97
C GLU A 269 1.00 5.05 3.48
N GLU A 270 2.01 4.22 3.75
CA GLU A 270 3.37 4.46 3.27
C GLU A 270 3.53 4.22 1.76
N TYR A 271 2.73 3.32 1.18
CA TYR A 271 2.75 2.94 -0.24
C TYR A 271 4.13 2.54 -0.77
N GLU A 272 5.01 2.10 0.13
CA GLU A 272 6.26 1.45 -0.22
C GLU A 272 6.02 -0.01 -0.58
N LEU A 273 6.87 -0.58 -1.43
CA LEU A 273 6.80 -2.00 -1.74
C LEU A 273 7.56 -2.81 -0.69
N VAL A 274 6.94 -3.89 -0.23
CA VAL A 274 7.57 -4.94 0.60
C VAL A 274 7.74 -6.18 -0.27
N LEU A 275 8.98 -6.67 -0.35
CA LEU A 275 9.40 -7.64 -1.36
C LEU A 275 10.21 -8.77 -0.74
N THR A 276 10.14 -9.94 -1.36
CA THR A 276 11.16 -10.98 -1.15
C THR A 276 11.94 -11.19 -2.44
N ILE A 277 13.26 -11.32 -2.33
CA ILE A 277 14.18 -11.30 -3.47
C ILE A 277 15.18 -12.46 -3.36
N LYS A 278 15.37 -13.19 -4.46
CA LYS A 278 16.40 -14.23 -4.58
C LYS A 278 17.79 -13.64 -4.30
N PRO A 279 18.57 -14.18 -3.35
CA PRO A 279 19.87 -13.61 -2.98
C PRO A 279 20.83 -13.45 -4.16
N ASN A 280 20.86 -14.45 -5.05
CA ASN A 280 21.74 -14.43 -6.22
C ASN A 280 21.33 -13.41 -7.31
N LEU A 281 20.13 -12.82 -7.20
CA LEU A 281 19.62 -11.80 -8.11
C LEU A 281 19.51 -10.41 -7.44
N TRP A 282 19.96 -10.26 -6.19
CA TRP A 282 19.90 -9.00 -5.45
C TRP A 282 20.46 -7.81 -6.25
N ARG A 283 21.70 -7.93 -6.72
CA ARG A 283 22.36 -6.87 -7.48
C ARG A 283 21.63 -6.49 -8.77
N LYS A 284 20.94 -7.45 -9.39
CA LYS A 284 20.14 -7.17 -10.57
C LYS A 284 18.89 -6.38 -10.21
N ALA A 285 18.22 -6.71 -9.10
CA ALA A 285 17.05 -5.99 -8.60
C ALA A 285 17.45 -4.56 -8.17
N GLU A 286 18.50 -4.43 -7.36
CA GLU A 286 19.04 -3.17 -6.86
C GLU A 286 19.33 -2.19 -8.02
N LYS A 287 20.13 -2.63 -9.02
CA LYS A 287 20.44 -1.82 -10.19
C LYS A 287 19.21 -1.46 -11.04
N ALA A 288 18.17 -2.31 -11.06
CA ALA A 288 16.95 -2.02 -11.81
C ALA A 288 16.16 -0.89 -11.13
N VAL A 289 16.12 -0.88 -9.79
CA VAL A 289 15.47 0.17 -9.01
C VAL A 289 16.27 1.48 -9.07
N GLU A 290 17.60 1.43 -8.92
CA GLU A 290 18.48 2.60 -9.04
C GLU A 290 18.34 3.32 -10.40
N LYS A 291 18.21 2.57 -11.50
CA LYS A 291 18.03 3.12 -12.86
C LYS A 291 16.77 3.96 -13.02
N VAL A 292 15.76 3.76 -12.18
CA VAL A 292 14.52 4.54 -12.19
C VAL A 292 14.48 5.59 -11.08
N GLY A 293 15.61 5.81 -10.38
CA GLY A 293 15.77 6.81 -9.31
C GLY A 293 15.31 6.35 -7.93
N GLY A 294 14.95 5.08 -7.77
CA GLY A 294 14.53 4.49 -6.49
C GLY A 294 15.70 3.93 -5.67
N LYS A 295 15.37 3.42 -4.50
CA LYS A 295 16.27 2.68 -3.60
C LYS A 295 15.67 1.32 -3.25
N LEU A 296 16.52 0.33 -2.97
CA LEU A 296 16.12 -0.97 -2.48
C LEU A 296 16.90 -1.26 -1.20
N LEU A 297 16.21 -1.41 -0.08
CA LEU A 297 16.78 -1.63 1.23
C LEU A 297 16.54 -3.08 1.65
N SER A 298 17.60 -3.82 1.96
CA SER A 298 17.47 -5.14 2.58
C SER A 298 17.24 -4.97 4.09
N ILE A 299 16.14 -5.55 4.59
CA ILE A 299 15.69 -5.41 5.98
C ILE A 299 15.73 -6.73 6.77
N GLY A 300 15.98 -7.86 6.10
CA GLY A 300 15.98 -9.17 6.76
C GLY A 300 16.01 -10.32 5.77
N LYS A 301 15.56 -11.48 6.23
CA LYS A 301 15.51 -12.71 5.44
C LYS A 301 14.23 -13.53 5.72
N VAL A 302 13.86 -14.32 4.74
CA VAL A 302 12.78 -15.31 4.85
C VAL A 302 13.27 -16.53 5.60
N THR A 303 12.46 -17.04 6.54
CA THR A 303 12.75 -18.24 7.37
C THR A 303 11.75 -19.36 7.09
N ALA A 304 12.11 -20.60 7.45
CA ALA A 304 11.18 -21.73 7.36
C ALA A 304 10.15 -21.75 8.50
N GLU A 305 10.50 -21.19 9.65
CA GLU A 305 9.63 -21.05 10.80
C GLU A 305 8.55 -20.00 10.52
N ARG A 306 7.27 -20.37 10.70
CA ARG A 306 6.12 -19.52 10.35
C ARG A 306 5.86 -18.43 11.41
N GLN A 307 6.88 -17.63 11.71
CA GLN A 307 6.79 -16.49 12.61
C GLN A 307 7.42 -15.26 11.97
N VAL A 308 6.83 -14.11 12.19
CA VAL A 308 7.44 -12.83 11.84
C VAL A 308 8.14 -12.29 13.05
N LEU A 309 9.47 -12.28 12.99
CA LEU A 309 10.35 -11.88 14.10
C LEU A 309 11.16 -10.65 13.73
N ILE A 310 11.39 -9.80 14.72
CA ILE A 310 12.37 -8.72 14.65
C ILE A 310 13.49 -8.97 15.63
N GLU A 311 14.72 -8.72 15.22
CA GLU A 311 15.92 -8.80 16.07
C GLU A 311 16.44 -7.39 16.37
N ILE A 312 16.43 -7.01 17.65
CA ILE A 312 16.89 -5.72 18.15
C ILE A 312 17.86 -6.02 19.30
N ASP A 313 19.08 -5.48 19.25
CA ASP A 313 20.12 -5.68 20.26
C ASP A 313 20.33 -7.16 20.59
N GLY A 314 20.32 -8.03 19.57
CA GLY A 314 20.49 -9.47 19.69
C GLY A 314 19.30 -10.22 20.31
N LYS A 315 18.20 -9.55 20.61
CA LYS A 315 16.97 -10.15 21.13
C LYS A 315 15.90 -10.23 20.07
N ARG A 316 15.28 -11.39 19.94
CA ARG A 316 14.17 -11.61 19.00
C ARG A 316 12.84 -11.33 19.68
N ARG A 317 11.97 -10.61 18.99
CA ARG A 317 10.60 -10.33 19.41
C ARG A 317 9.64 -10.67 18.27
N VAL A 318 8.45 -11.13 18.62
CA VAL A 318 7.38 -11.34 17.63
C VAL A 318 6.87 -9.98 17.17
N VAL A 319 6.71 -9.83 15.86
CA VAL A 319 5.98 -8.69 15.28
C VAL A 319 4.50 -9.08 15.25
N GLU A 320 3.70 -8.31 15.95
CA GLU A 320 2.26 -8.58 16.05
C GLU A 320 1.56 -8.31 14.71
N PRO A 321 0.53 -9.12 14.32
CA PRO A 321 -0.24 -8.90 13.11
C PRO A 321 -1.27 -7.78 13.32
N ARG A 322 -0.80 -6.54 13.40
CA ARG A 322 -1.61 -5.33 13.58
C ARG A 322 -1.13 -4.19 12.69
N GLY A 323 -1.97 -3.19 12.52
CA GLY A 323 -1.76 -2.01 11.73
C GLY A 323 -3.10 -1.30 11.56
N TRP A 324 -3.27 -0.54 10.49
CA TRP A 324 -4.55 0.07 10.19
C TRP A 324 -5.58 -0.99 9.77
N GLU A 325 -6.81 -0.84 10.25
CA GLU A 325 -7.94 -1.68 9.84
C GLU A 325 -9.25 -0.89 9.99
N HIS A 326 -10.03 -0.79 8.92
CA HIS A 326 -11.36 -0.19 8.97
C HIS A 326 -12.27 -0.93 9.97
N PHE A 327 -13.26 -0.21 10.52
CA PHE A 327 -14.24 -0.70 11.49
C PHE A 327 -13.70 -1.06 12.88
N LYS A 328 -12.40 -1.04 13.15
CA LYS A 328 -11.84 -1.16 14.49
C LYS A 328 -11.62 0.22 15.09
N ARG A 329 -12.37 0.56 16.15
CA ARG A 329 -12.14 1.77 16.95
C ARG A 329 -10.95 1.53 17.87
N GLY A 330 -9.90 2.36 17.78
CA GLY A 330 -8.77 2.35 18.70
C GLY A 330 -7.40 2.01 18.14
N ASN A 331 -7.25 1.94 16.83
CA ASN A 331 -5.95 1.69 16.17
C ASN A 331 -5.36 3.00 15.59
N VAL A 332 -5.19 4.03 16.41
CA VAL A 332 -4.37 5.22 16.08
C VAL A 332 -3.37 5.43 17.19
#